data_e67232dfd5eb641f17925b37c8e6d8b7
#
_entry.id   e67232dfd5eb641f17925b37c8e6d8b7
#
_cell.length_a   1.000
_cell.length_b   1.000
_cell.length_c   1.000
_cell.angle_alpha   90.00
_cell.angle_beta   90.00
_cell.angle_gamma   90.00
#
_symmetry.space_group_name_H-M   'P 1'
#
loop_
_entity.id
_entity.type
_entity.pdbx_description
1 polymer ?
#
loop_
_entity_poly.entity_id
_entity_poly.type
_entity_poly.pdbx_seq_one_letter_code
_entity_poly.pdbx_strand_id
1 'polypeptide(L)'
;MDNIQKKKLLKKKKRILSLLNLVSSLDETTIIFDGNLDNNYSKIFKQSLNNALAMRTRLDKQVLKMKGLSGRKFRVMLNSLIKLMEKPKYLEIGSWIGSTACSALYDNSIDMTCIDNFSQNFLPNLDTEKELKKNIKKYINKNSSFSLIKKDFRNVNYNELKGHNIFLFDGPHHYEDHYDAISLVSPSMNNTFLMIIDDWNWKQVREATHEAISNCKLKIISSLEIKTTQDNSSSLITGENSDWHQGCIFFNIQK
;
A
#
# COMPACT_ATOMS: atom_id res chain seq x y z
N MET A 1 15.52 -9.36 50.91
CA MET A 1 15.09 -8.36 49.91
C MET A 1 13.71 -7.88 50.35
N ASP A 2 13.58 -6.62 50.63
CA ASP A 2 12.30 -6.06 51.09
C ASP A 2 11.28 -5.95 49.90
N ASN A 3 10.00 -5.73 50.25
CA ASN A 3 8.93 -5.64 49.26
C ASN A 3 9.13 -4.48 48.24
N ILE A 4 9.84 -3.43 48.65
CA ILE A 4 10.13 -2.27 47.81
C ILE A 4 11.19 -2.63 46.76
N GLN A 5 12.23 -3.35 47.17
CA GLN A 5 13.29 -3.84 46.25
C GLN A 5 12.73 -4.84 45.26
N LYS A 6 11.84 -5.75 45.67
CA LYS A 6 11.15 -6.69 44.74
C LYS A 6 10.31 -5.95 43.70
N LYS A 7 9.53 -4.93 44.09
CA LYS A 7 8.73 -4.10 43.17
C LYS A 7 9.62 -3.33 42.17
N LYS A 8 10.72 -2.74 42.64
CA LYS A 8 11.68 -2.05 41.75
C LYS A 8 12.32 -2.99 40.75
N LEU A 9 12.72 -4.19 41.18
CA LEU A 9 13.30 -5.20 40.29
C LEU A 9 12.30 -5.70 39.23
N LEU A 10 11.04 -5.92 39.62
CA LEU A 10 9.96 -6.32 38.72
C LEU A 10 9.69 -5.26 37.65
N LYS A 11 9.66 -3.98 38.08
CA LYS A 11 9.51 -2.85 37.13
C LYS A 11 10.67 -2.74 36.16
N LYS A 12 11.90 -2.96 36.62
CA LYS A 12 13.10 -2.97 35.77
C LYS A 12 13.08 -4.14 34.78
N LYS A 13 12.68 -5.36 35.22
CA LYS A 13 12.51 -6.54 34.33
C LYS A 13 11.46 -6.27 33.24
N LYS A 14 10.29 -5.72 33.60
CA LYS A 14 9.25 -5.37 32.63
C LYS A 14 9.73 -4.35 31.59
N ARG A 15 10.51 -3.35 32.01
CA ARG A 15 11.09 -2.35 31.10
C ARG A 15 12.14 -2.95 30.16
N ILE A 16 12.99 -3.85 30.66
CA ILE A 16 13.99 -4.57 29.85
C ILE A 16 13.29 -5.48 28.83
N LEU A 17 12.26 -6.23 29.25
CA LEU A 17 11.47 -7.07 28.33
C LEU A 17 10.78 -6.22 27.24
N SER A 18 10.23 -5.07 27.60
CA SER A 18 9.63 -4.13 26.65
C SER A 18 10.66 -3.58 25.66
N LEU A 19 11.89 -3.28 26.10
CA LEU A 19 12.98 -2.84 25.24
C LEU A 19 13.50 -3.97 24.33
N LEU A 20 13.62 -5.19 24.86
CA LEU A 20 14.02 -6.36 24.07
C LEU A 20 12.96 -6.69 23.01
N ASN A 21 11.67 -6.61 23.34
CA ASN A 21 10.59 -6.77 22.39
C ASN A 21 10.60 -5.66 21.31
N LEU A 22 10.96 -4.43 21.70
CA LEU A 22 11.11 -3.33 20.75
C LEU A 22 12.28 -3.54 19.80
N VAL A 23 13.42 -4.02 20.32
CA VAL A 23 14.61 -4.33 19.49
C VAL A 23 14.38 -5.54 18.60
N SER A 24 13.71 -6.58 19.09
CA SER A 24 13.32 -7.75 18.27
C SER A 24 12.20 -7.48 17.27
N SER A 25 11.52 -6.33 17.39
CA SER A 25 10.48 -5.88 16.46
C SER A 25 10.99 -4.86 15.43
N LEU A 26 12.29 -4.60 15.37
CA LEU A 26 12.87 -3.83 14.27
C LEU A 26 12.80 -4.71 13.01
N ASP A 27 11.92 -4.30 12.09
CA ASP A 27 11.80 -4.96 10.80
C ASP A 27 13.14 -4.90 10.07
N GLU A 28 13.60 -6.02 9.52
CA GLU A 28 14.78 -6.09 8.64
C GLU A 28 14.41 -5.54 7.26
N THR A 29 14.02 -4.27 7.22
CA THR A 29 13.55 -3.65 5.98
C THR A 29 14.68 -3.55 4.97
N THR A 30 14.51 -4.22 3.83
CA THR A 30 15.36 -4.06 2.66
C THR A 30 14.66 -3.24 1.59
N ILE A 31 15.43 -2.42 0.89
CA ILE A 31 14.94 -1.55 -0.18
C ILE A 31 15.84 -1.77 -1.39
N ILE A 32 15.26 -2.26 -2.48
CA ILE A 32 16.01 -2.62 -3.69
C ILE A 32 15.40 -1.87 -4.88
N PHE A 33 16.25 -1.13 -5.60
CA PHE A 33 15.94 -0.59 -6.91
C PHE A 33 16.52 -1.50 -8.00
N ASP A 34 15.72 -1.78 -9.04
CA ASP A 34 16.17 -2.53 -10.20
C ASP A 34 15.70 -1.89 -11.51
N GLY A 35 16.40 -2.20 -12.61
CA GLY A 35 16.09 -1.76 -13.95
C GLY A 35 16.61 -0.37 -14.32
N ASN A 36 15.95 0.30 -15.27
CA ASN A 36 16.37 1.62 -15.75
C ASN A 36 16.03 2.72 -14.71
N LEU A 37 17.06 3.28 -14.07
CA LEU A 37 16.92 4.27 -13.02
C LEU A 37 16.85 5.73 -13.53
N ASP A 38 17.04 5.98 -14.82
CA ASP A 38 17.06 7.34 -15.38
C ASP A 38 15.73 7.80 -15.96
N ASN A 39 14.74 6.91 -16.05
CA ASN A 39 13.41 7.25 -16.50
C ASN A 39 12.63 8.10 -15.47
N ASN A 40 11.56 8.76 -15.91
CA ASN A 40 10.77 9.66 -15.08
C ASN A 40 10.14 8.95 -13.86
N TYR A 41 9.61 7.74 -14.05
CA TYR A 41 8.99 6.98 -12.94
C TYR A 41 10.00 6.58 -11.87
N SER A 42 11.22 6.19 -12.25
CA SER A 42 12.28 5.89 -11.29
C SER A 42 12.70 7.12 -10.48
N LYS A 43 12.71 8.31 -11.10
CA LYS A 43 12.95 9.58 -10.38
C LYS A 43 11.83 9.86 -9.38
N ILE A 44 10.57 9.63 -9.77
CA ILE A 44 9.40 9.74 -8.88
C ILE A 44 9.53 8.75 -7.71
N PHE A 45 9.90 7.50 -7.96
CA PHE A 45 10.13 6.50 -6.91
C PHE A 45 11.20 6.97 -5.91
N LYS A 46 12.37 7.38 -6.40
CA LYS A 46 13.48 7.87 -5.56
C LYS A 46 13.06 9.05 -4.69
N GLN A 47 12.39 10.04 -5.28
CA GLN A 47 11.95 11.22 -4.54
C GLN A 47 10.87 10.88 -3.51
N SER A 48 9.90 10.03 -3.87
CA SER A 48 8.82 9.60 -2.97
C SER A 48 9.36 8.75 -1.82
N LEU A 49 10.32 7.85 -2.09
CA LEU A 49 10.99 7.07 -1.07
C LEU A 49 11.78 7.97 -0.11
N ASN A 50 12.55 8.94 -0.61
CA ASN A 50 13.28 9.88 0.24
C ASN A 50 12.34 10.68 1.15
N ASN A 51 11.16 11.08 0.64
CA ASN A 51 10.15 11.74 1.46
C ASN A 51 9.58 10.79 2.53
N ALA A 52 9.31 9.54 2.17
CA ALA A 52 8.80 8.53 3.11
C ALA A 52 9.82 8.20 4.21
N LEU A 53 11.07 7.93 3.85
CA LEU A 53 12.13 7.61 4.81
C LEU A 53 12.38 8.75 5.80
N ALA A 54 12.33 9.99 5.32
CA ALA A 54 12.50 11.18 6.16
C ALA A 54 11.19 11.66 6.81
N MET A 55 10.06 10.95 6.60
CA MET A 55 8.72 11.36 7.04
C MET A 55 8.37 12.80 6.64
N ARG A 56 8.90 13.28 5.51
CA ARG A 56 8.52 14.58 4.93
C ARG A 56 7.18 14.43 4.23
N THR A 57 6.12 14.83 4.91
CA THR A 57 4.75 14.57 4.47
C THR A 57 3.86 15.79 4.56
N ARG A 58 2.88 15.85 3.65
CA ARG A 58 1.73 16.77 3.70
C ARG A 58 0.53 16.15 4.41
N LEU A 59 0.54 14.82 4.60
CA LEU A 59 -0.53 14.11 5.29
C LEU A 59 -0.69 14.66 6.71
N ASP A 60 -1.93 14.98 7.09
CA ASP A 60 -2.19 15.29 8.47
C ASP A 60 -2.08 14.07 9.38
N LYS A 61 -2.04 14.32 10.69
CA LYS A 61 -1.91 13.24 11.69
C LYS A 61 -3.08 12.26 11.66
N GLN A 62 -4.28 12.69 11.23
CA GLN A 62 -5.45 11.83 11.21
C GLN A 62 -5.40 10.85 10.04
N VAL A 63 -4.95 11.30 8.85
CA VAL A 63 -4.72 10.42 7.70
C VAL A 63 -3.55 9.48 7.99
N LEU A 64 -2.45 10.01 8.53
CA LEU A 64 -1.25 9.21 8.82
C LEU A 64 -1.50 8.11 9.88
N LYS A 65 -2.42 8.37 10.82
CA LYS A 65 -2.81 7.43 11.90
C LYS A 65 -4.18 6.79 11.67
N MET A 66 -4.77 6.96 10.49
CA MET A 66 -6.04 6.32 10.14
C MET A 66 -5.91 4.81 10.31
N LYS A 67 -6.88 4.20 10.97
CA LYS A 67 -6.91 2.74 11.08
C LYS A 67 -6.89 2.10 9.69
N GLY A 68 -6.08 1.07 9.52
CA GLY A 68 -5.94 0.41 8.23
C GLY A 68 -4.70 -0.48 8.16
N LEU A 69 -4.67 -1.34 7.16
CA LEU A 69 -3.63 -2.34 6.98
C LEU A 69 -2.46 -1.82 6.11
N SER A 70 -2.12 -0.54 6.24
CA SER A 70 -0.99 0.07 5.53
C SER A 70 -0.06 0.84 6.46
N GLY A 71 1.24 0.78 6.21
CA GLY A 71 2.27 1.41 7.04
C GLY A 71 2.36 2.93 6.83
N ARG A 72 2.91 3.64 7.81
CA ARG A 72 3.02 5.12 7.77
C ARG A 72 3.90 5.63 6.64
N LYS A 73 5.08 5.00 6.44
CA LYS A 73 5.98 5.37 5.34
C LYS A 73 5.39 5.02 3.99
N PHE A 74 4.68 3.90 3.88
CA PHE A 74 3.93 3.55 2.66
C PHE A 74 2.92 4.64 2.31
N ARG A 75 2.12 5.13 3.28
CA ARG A 75 1.16 6.24 3.08
C ARG A 75 1.83 7.52 2.61
N VAL A 76 2.97 7.88 3.22
CA VAL A 76 3.76 9.06 2.81
C VAL A 76 4.30 8.88 1.39
N MET A 77 4.82 7.70 1.08
CA MET A 77 5.33 7.38 -0.24
C MET A 77 4.24 7.47 -1.31
N LEU A 78 3.08 6.83 -1.07
CA LEU A 78 1.94 6.86 -1.98
C LEU A 78 1.45 8.30 -2.23
N ASN A 79 1.25 9.09 -1.17
CA ASN A 79 0.85 10.49 -1.30
C ASN A 79 1.86 11.32 -2.11
N SER A 80 3.16 11.14 -1.85
CA SER A 80 4.23 11.84 -2.56
C SER A 80 4.30 11.42 -4.03
N LEU A 81 4.14 10.12 -4.31
CA LEU A 81 4.14 9.55 -5.66
C LEU A 81 3.01 10.16 -6.50
N ILE A 82 1.77 10.16 -5.97
CA ILE A 82 0.62 10.77 -6.64
C ILE A 82 0.87 12.25 -6.96
N LYS A 83 1.47 13.00 -6.03
CA LYS A 83 1.78 14.43 -6.23
C LYS A 83 2.74 14.69 -7.37
N LEU A 84 3.67 13.78 -7.60
CA LEU A 84 4.72 13.92 -8.63
C LEU A 84 4.27 13.41 -10.00
N MET A 85 3.15 12.68 -10.06
CA MET A 85 2.58 12.19 -11.31
C MET A 85 1.83 13.28 -12.06
N GLU A 86 1.96 13.28 -13.37
CA GLU A 86 1.12 14.09 -14.25
C GLU A 86 -0.25 13.43 -14.44
N LYS A 87 -1.32 14.20 -14.18
CA LYS A 87 -2.72 13.75 -14.34
C LYS A 87 -2.96 12.35 -13.77
N PRO A 88 -2.73 12.15 -12.46
CA PRO A 88 -2.85 10.84 -11.85
C PRO A 88 -4.28 10.33 -11.96
N LYS A 89 -4.44 9.16 -12.59
CA LYS A 89 -5.68 8.41 -12.70
C LYS A 89 -5.46 7.05 -12.03
N TYR A 90 -5.98 6.93 -10.82
CA TYR A 90 -5.67 5.90 -9.86
C TYR A 90 -6.78 4.86 -9.77
N LEU A 91 -6.41 3.59 -9.86
CA LEU A 91 -7.28 2.45 -9.66
C LEU A 91 -6.77 1.65 -8.46
N GLU A 92 -7.63 1.39 -7.49
CA GLU A 92 -7.33 0.61 -6.29
C GLU A 92 -8.32 -0.55 -6.15
N ILE A 93 -7.81 -1.74 -5.90
CA ILE A 93 -8.59 -2.92 -5.51
C ILE A 93 -8.25 -3.25 -4.06
N GLY A 94 -9.27 -3.35 -3.20
CA GLY A 94 -9.10 -3.61 -1.77
C GLY A 94 -9.01 -2.35 -0.93
N SER A 95 -9.97 -1.45 -1.04
CA SER A 95 -9.91 -0.16 -0.35
C SER A 95 -10.35 -0.20 1.11
N TRP A 96 -11.11 -1.22 1.51
CA TRP A 96 -11.65 -1.44 2.85
C TRP A 96 -12.26 -0.15 3.45
N ILE A 97 -11.62 0.46 4.48
CA ILE A 97 -12.06 1.72 5.09
C ILE A 97 -11.32 2.95 4.57
N GLY A 98 -10.42 2.78 3.59
CA GLY A 98 -9.81 3.85 2.79
C GLY A 98 -8.52 4.43 3.32
N SER A 99 -7.70 3.69 4.07
CA SER A 99 -6.43 4.22 4.57
C SER A 99 -5.43 4.56 3.44
N THR A 100 -5.34 3.72 2.43
CA THR A 100 -4.54 3.92 1.21
C THR A 100 -5.18 4.95 0.30
N ALA A 101 -6.47 4.81 0.00
CA ALA A 101 -7.23 5.75 -0.83
C ALA A 101 -7.17 7.19 -0.30
N CYS A 102 -7.40 7.40 1.00
CA CYS A 102 -7.30 8.74 1.62
C CYS A 102 -5.86 9.27 1.61
N SER A 103 -4.86 8.40 1.74
CA SER A 103 -3.46 8.82 1.64
C SER A 103 -3.11 9.26 0.23
N ALA A 104 -3.56 8.55 -0.80
CA ALA A 104 -3.39 8.95 -2.20
C ALA A 104 -4.12 10.27 -2.52
N LEU A 105 -5.34 10.42 -2.01
CA LEU A 105 -6.23 11.55 -2.28
C LEU A 105 -5.79 12.85 -1.60
N TYR A 106 -5.26 12.77 -0.37
CA TYR A 106 -5.01 13.93 0.50
C TYR A 106 -4.11 14.98 -0.15
N ASP A 107 -4.62 16.21 -0.31
CA ASP A 107 -3.93 17.35 -0.94
C ASP A 107 -3.35 17.05 -2.33
N ASN A 108 -3.96 16.14 -3.08
CA ASN A 108 -3.64 15.81 -4.46
C ASN A 108 -4.83 16.12 -5.38
N SER A 109 -4.55 16.41 -6.65
CA SER A 109 -5.55 16.43 -7.73
C SER A 109 -5.48 15.09 -8.44
N ILE A 110 -6.52 14.26 -8.29
CA ILE A 110 -6.49 12.85 -8.71
C ILE A 110 -7.88 12.42 -9.20
N ASP A 111 -7.91 11.63 -10.25
CA ASP A 111 -9.09 10.86 -10.65
C ASP A 111 -8.96 9.45 -10.06
N MET A 112 -9.82 9.09 -9.11
CA MET A 112 -9.71 7.88 -8.30
C MET A 112 -10.90 6.96 -8.50
N THR A 113 -10.61 5.70 -8.79
CA THR A 113 -11.57 4.59 -8.79
C THR A 113 -11.15 3.55 -7.77
N CYS A 114 -12.03 3.25 -6.81
CA CYS A 114 -11.85 2.19 -5.84
C CYS A 114 -12.81 1.03 -6.14
N ILE A 115 -12.31 -0.20 -6.01
CA ILE A 115 -13.08 -1.44 -6.19
C ILE A 115 -12.97 -2.24 -4.89
N ASP A 116 -14.11 -2.54 -4.28
CA ASP A 116 -14.17 -3.37 -3.07
C ASP A 116 -15.56 -4.02 -2.96
N ASN A 117 -15.61 -5.29 -2.59
CA ASN A 117 -16.86 -6.00 -2.33
C ASN A 117 -17.27 -5.94 -0.85
N PHE A 118 -16.40 -5.39 0.02
CA PHE A 118 -16.58 -5.27 1.46
C PHE A 118 -16.86 -6.60 2.17
N SER A 119 -16.34 -7.70 1.63
CA SER A 119 -16.50 -9.03 2.20
C SER A 119 -15.61 -9.28 3.42
N GLN A 120 -14.50 -8.51 3.56
CA GLN A 120 -13.55 -8.66 4.66
C GLN A 120 -14.06 -7.97 5.92
N ASN A 121 -14.19 -8.74 6.99
CA ASN A 121 -14.71 -8.27 8.27
C ASN A 121 -13.63 -8.28 9.37
N PHE A 122 -12.59 -7.47 9.19
CA PHE A 122 -11.53 -7.29 10.20
C PHE A 122 -11.99 -6.52 11.45
N LEU A 123 -13.12 -5.81 11.35
CA LEU A 123 -13.71 -5.02 12.42
C LEU A 123 -15.19 -5.38 12.57
N PRO A 124 -15.51 -6.36 13.43
CA PRO A 124 -16.90 -6.70 13.73
C PRO A 124 -17.69 -5.44 14.14
N ASN A 125 -18.90 -5.31 13.61
CA ASN A 125 -19.81 -4.17 13.85
C ASN A 125 -19.43 -2.85 13.16
N LEU A 126 -18.43 -2.79 12.27
CA LEU A 126 -18.17 -1.61 11.44
C LEU A 126 -18.73 -1.83 10.02
N ASP A 127 -19.57 -0.90 9.57
CA ASP A 127 -19.94 -0.80 8.15
C ASP A 127 -18.77 -0.15 7.39
N THR A 128 -17.93 -1.01 6.78
CA THR A 128 -16.67 -0.61 6.14
C THR A 128 -16.91 0.25 4.89
N GLU A 129 -17.98 -0.02 4.13
CA GLU A 129 -18.38 0.81 2.98
C GLU A 129 -18.75 2.24 3.43
N LYS A 130 -19.58 2.35 4.46
CA LYS A 130 -19.98 3.64 5.01
C LYS A 130 -18.78 4.41 5.56
N GLU A 131 -17.86 3.73 6.22
CA GLU A 131 -16.66 4.37 6.76
C GLU A 131 -15.72 4.84 5.64
N LEU A 132 -15.50 4.04 4.58
CA LEU A 132 -14.78 4.46 3.37
C LEU A 132 -15.38 5.75 2.80
N LYS A 133 -16.68 5.77 2.53
CA LYS A 133 -17.37 6.94 1.95
C LYS A 133 -17.23 8.18 2.83
N LYS A 134 -17.35 8.01 4.15
CA LYS A 134 -17.15 9.09 5.14
C LYS A 134 -15.73 9.64 5.10
N ASN A 135 -14.73 8.75 5.06
CA ASN A 135 -13.32 9.12 5.03
C ASN A 135 -12.96 9.84 3.72
N ILE A 136 -13.39 9.32 2.57
CA ILE A 136 -13.21 9.98 1.27
C ILE A 136 -13.86 11.36 1.26
N LYS A 137 -15.13 11.48 1.68
CA LYS A 137 -15.84 12.76 1.75
C LYS A 137 -15.10 13.81 2.59
N LYS A 138 -14.42 13.38 3.63
CA LYS A 138 -13.66 14.27 4.51
C LYS A 138 -12.42 14.86 3.85
N TYR A 139 -11.74 14.09 2.99
CA TYR A 139 -10.42 14.45 2.46
C TYR A 139 -10.39 14.79 0.97
N ILE A 140 -11.47 14.52 0.23
CA ILE A 140 -11.57 14.87 -1.18
C ILE A 140 -11.59 16.39 -1.35
N ASN A 141 -10.79 16.88 -2.29
CA ASN A 141 -10.81 18.29 -2.66
C ASN A 141 -11.52 18.52 -4.00
N LYS A 142 -11.77 19.78 -4.33
CA LYS A 142 -12.52 20.19 -5.54
C LYS A 142 -11.88 19.80 -6.88
N ASN A 143 -10.60 19.47 -6.87
CA ASN A 143 -9.83 19.12 -8.08
C ASN A 143 -9.68 17.60 -8.24
N SER A 144 -10.37 16.82 -7.42
CA SER A 144 -10.34 15.37 -7.43
C SER A 144 -11.71 14.79 -7.72
N SER A 145 -11.73 13.63 -8.36
CA SER A 145 -12.94 12.80 -8.51
C SER A 145 -12.77 11.48 -7.78
N PHE A 146 -13.90 10.90 -7.36
CA PHE A 146 -13.94 9.60 -6.70
C PHE A 146 -15.10 8.77 -7.20
N SER A 147 -14.80 7.54 -7.59
CA SER A 147 -15.78 6.52 -7.96
C SER A 147 -15.57 5.26 -7.13
N LEU A 148 -16.65 4.67 -6.64
CA LEU A 148 -16.63 3.41 -5.91
C LEU A 148 -17.42 2.35 -6.70
N ILE A 149 -16.76 1.25 -7.03
CA ILE A 149 -17.37 0.07 -7.63
C ILE A 149 -17.48 -1.01 -6.55
N LYS A 150 -18.70 -1.20 -6.02
CA LYS A 150 -18.98 -2.22 -5.02
C LYS A 150 -19.22 -3.57 -5.68
N LYS A 151 -18.13 -4.25 -6.03
CA LYS A 151 -18.14 -5.59 -6.66
C LYS A 151 -16.89 -6.36 -6.28
N ASP A 152 -16.96 -7.68 -6.40
CA ASP A 152 -15.75 -8.48 -6.53
C ASP A 152 -14.99 -8.02 -7.78
N PHE A 153 -13.68 -7.82 -7.66
CA PHE A 153 -12.85 -7.28 -8.74
C PHE A 153 -12.89 -8.16 -10.00
N ARG A 154 -13.13 -9.47 -9.85
CA ARG A 154 -13.29 -10.40 -10.98
C ARG A 154 -14.55 -10.14 -11.81
N ASN A 155 -15.55 -9.49 -11.21
CA ASN A 155 -16.85 -9.20 -11.85
C ASN A 155 -16.96 -7.76 -12.39
N VAL A 156 -15.83 -7.04 -12.46
CA VAL A 156 -15.77 -5.67 -12.98
C VAL A 156 -15.54 -5.67 -14.49
N ASN A 157 -16.25 -4.80 -15.20
CA ASN A 157 -15.99 -4.57 -16.63
C ASN A 157 -14.86 -3.56 -16.82
N TYR A 158 -13.62 -4.02 -16.88
CA TYR A 158 -12.45 -3.16 -17.04
C TYR A 158 -12.38 -2.42 -18.38
N ASN A 159 -13.15 -2.84 -19.39
CA ASN A 159 -13.25 -2.10 -20.66
C ASN A 159 -13.86 -0.70 -20.50
N GLU A 160 -14.62 -0.48 -19.44
CA GLU A 160 -15.19 0.82 -19.08
C GLU A 160 -14.24 1.67 -18.22
N LEU A 161 -13.13 1.10 -17.73
CA LEU A 161 -12.18 1.74 -16.82
C LEU A 161 -10.85 2.09 -17.51
N LYS A 162 -10.90 2.58 -18.76
CA LYS A 162 -9.68 2.87 -19.53
C LYS A 162 -8.96 4.15 -19.07
N GLY A 163 -7.66 4.14 -19.29
CA GLY A 163 -6.82 5.33 -19.16
C GLY A 163 -6.24 5.55 -17.77
N HIS A 164 -6.33 4.58 -16.86
CA HIS A 164 -5.62 4.64 -15.58
C HIS A 164 -4.11 4.51 -15.81
N ASN A 165 -3.33 5.27 -15.04
CA ASN A 165 -1.86 5.26 -15.08
C ASN A 165 -1.23 4.84 -13.75
N ILE A 166 -2.04 4.55 -12.74
CA ILE A 166 -1.61 3.99 -11.46
C ILE A 166 -2.60 2.89 -11.07
N PHE A 167 -2.09 1.71 -10.74
CA PHE A 167 -2.84 0.58 -10.24
C PHE A 167 -2.26 0.14 -8.89
N LEU A 168 -3.07 0.06 -7.86
CA LEU A 168 -2.74 -0.54 -6.57
C LEU A 168 -3.61 -1.77 -6.35
N PHE A 169 -2.99 -2.88 -5.98
CA PHE A 169 -3.66 -4.08 -5.48
C PHE A 169 -3.31 -4.31 -4.02
N ASP A 170 -4.33 -4.24 -3.17
CA ASP A 170 -4.32 -4.48 -1.72
C ASP A 170 -5.60 -5.29 -1.37
N GLY A 171 -5.85 -6.33 -2.16
CA GLY A 171 -7.00 -7.24 -2.05
C GLY A 171 -6.65 -8.53 -1.31
N PRO A 172 -7.41 -9.63 -1.53
CA PRO A 172 -7.06 -10.94 -0.97
C PRO A 172 -5.68 -11.42 -1.45
N HIS A 173 -5.00 -12.26 -0.64
CA HIS A 173 -3.57 -12.55 -0.79
C HIS A 173 -3.28 -13.97 -1.25
N HIS A 174 -4.26 -14.67 -1.85
CA HIS A 174 -3.98 -15.94 -2.48
C HIS A 174 -3.26 -15.73 -3.82
N TYR A 175 -2.58 -16.75 -4.30
CA TYR A 175 -1.87 -16.71 -5.57
C TYR A 175 -2.79 -16.25 -6.72
N GLU A 176 -3.97 -16.86 -6.82
CA GLU A 176 -4.96 -16.58 -7.86
C GLU A 176 -5.48 -15.14 -7.80
N ASP A 177 -5.57 -14.55 -6.61
CA ASP A 177 -6.06 -13.17 -6.45
C ASP A 177 -5.11 -12.17 -7.10
N HIS A 178 -3.80 -12.31 -6.87
CA HIS A 178 -2.78 -11.45 -7.47
C HIS A 178 -2.66 -11.67 -8.98
N TYR A 179 -2.68 -12.94 -9.41
CA TYR A 179 -2.64 -13.29 -10.83
C TYR A 179 -3.84 -12.71 -11.59
N ASP A 180 -5.05 -12.93 -11.10
CA ASP A 180 -6.29 -12.47 -11.72
C ASP A 180 -6.37 -10.93 -11.74
N ALA A 181 -6.02 -10.26 -10.64
CA ALA A 181 -6.08 -8.81 -10.57
C ALA A 181 -5.20 -8.15 -11.64
N ILE A 182 -3.97 -8.61 -11.80
CA ILE A 182 -3.05 -8.07 -12.81
C ILE A 182 -3.55 -8.39 -14.22
N SER A 183 -3.97 -9.64 -14.46
CA SER A 183 -4.43 -10.10 -15.78
C SER A 183 -5.69 -9.35 -16.24
N LEU A 184 -6.64 -9.11 -15.33
CA LEU A 184 -7.89 -8.43 -15.64
C LEU A 184 -7.72 -6.92 -15.80
N VAL A 185 -6.87 -6.30 -14.97
CA VAL A 185 -6.69 -4.83 -14.95
C VAL A 185 -5.77 -4.34 -16.06
N SER A 186 -4.68 -5.06 -16.37
CA SER A 186 -3.63 -4.60 -17.29
C SER A 186 -4.15 -4.14 -18.65
N PRO A 187 -5.14 -4.79 -19.30
CA PRO A 187 -5.66 -4.32 -20.58
C PRO A 187 -6.27 -2.91 -20.56
N SER A 188 -6.82 -2.49 -19.40
CA SER A 188 -7.45 -1.17 -19.21
C SER A 188 -6.47 -0.05 -18.88
N MET A 189 -5.26 -0.39 -18.46
CA MET A 189 -4.22 0.58 -18.09
C MET A 189 -3.63 1.27 -19.33
N ASN A 190 -3.00 2.42 -19.14
CA ASN A 190 -2.21 3.10 -20.18
C ASN A 190 -1.03 2.24 -20.65
N ASN A 191 -0.43 2.59 -21.79
CA ASN A 191 0.75 1.87 -22.32
C ASN A 191 1.93 1.86 -21.33
N THR A 192 2.08 2.93 -20.56
CA THR A 192 3.02 2.99 -19.44
C THR A 192 2.25 3.37 -18.18
N PHE A 193 2.42 2.59 -17.13
CA PHE A 193 1.71 2.80 -15.87
C PHE A 193 2.53 2.32 -14.66
N LEU A 194 2.18 2.83 -13.49
CA LEU A 194 2.67 2.33 -12.22
C LEU A 194 1.77 1.19 -11.73
N MET A 195 2.37 0.09 -11.34
CA MET A 195 1.71 -0.99 -10.63
C MET A 195 2.31 -1.11 -9.24
N ILE A 196 1.46 -1.07 -8.23
CA ILE A 196 1.81 -1.16 -6.81
C ILE A 196 1.14 -2.40 -6.26
N ILE A 197 1.92 -3.28 -5.67
CA ILE A 197 1.43 -4.52 -5.04
C ILE A 197 1.79 -4.47 -3.56
N ASP A 198 0.80 -4.59 -2.70
CA ASP A 198 0.99 -4.71 -1.24
C ASP A 198 1.34 -6.15 -0.83
N ASP A 199 1.63 -6.38 0.44
CA ASP A 199 1.93 -7.68 1.04
C ASP A 199 3.11 -8.44 0.39
N TRP A 200 4.11 -7.71 -0.07
CA TRP A 200 5.24 -8.22 -0.85
C TRP A 200 6.18 -9.17 -0.10
N ASN A 201 6.09 -9.28 1.23
CA ASN A 201 6.84 -10.28 1.99
C ASN A 201 6.47 -11.71 1.59
N TRP A 202 5.22 -11.95 1.19
CA TRP A 202 4.72 -13.30 0.98
C TRP A 202 5.10 -13.85 -0.39
N LYS A 203 5.60 -15.09 -0.38
CA LYS A 203 6.13 -15.75 -1.58
C LYS A 203 5.09 -15.88 -2.68
N GLN A 204 3.86 -16.32 -2.34
CA GLN A 204 2.78 -16.51 -3.31
C GLN A 204 2.37 -15.20 -4.01
N VAL A 205 2.42 -14.06 -3.29
CA VAL A 205 2.16 -12.73 -3.86
C VAL A 205 3.17 -12.40 -4.95
N ARG A 206 4.46 -12.60 -4.66
CA ARG A 206 5.55 -12.35 -5.61
C ARG A 206 5.49 -13.27 -6.83
N GLU A 207 5.31 -14.57 -6.61
CA GLU A 207 5.24 -15.56 -7.68
C GLU A 207 4.07 -15.29 -8.63
N ALA A 208 2.87 -15.09 -8.10
CA ALA A 208 1.68 -14.78 -8.90
C ALA A 208 1.83 -13.46 -9.68
N THR A 209 2.39 -12.43 -9.04
CA THR A 209 2.64 -11.13 -9.69
C THR A 209 3.58 -11.26 -10.87
N HIS A 210 4.72 -11.94 -10.71
CA HIS A 210 5.70 -12.11 -11.80
C HIS A 210 5.15 -12.99 -12.91
N GLU A 211 4.40 -14.05 -12.59
CA GLU A 211 3.76 -14.90 -13.59
C GLU A 211 2.70 -14.13 -14.39
N ALA A 212 1.84 -13.35 -13.74
CA ALA A 212 0.85 -12.52 -14.42
C ALA A 212 1.51 -11.47 -15.34
N ILE A 213 2.57 -10.80 -14.88
CA ILE A 213 3.36 -9.85 -15.69
C ILE A 213 3.88 -10.55 -16.96
N SER A 214 4.46 -11.74 -16.80
CA SER A 214 5.00 -12.53 -17.92
C SER A 214 3.90 -12.95 -18.91
N ASN A 215 2.79 -13.52 -18.39
CA ASN A 215 1.70 -14.03 -19.22
C ASN A 215 0.94 -12.91 -19.94
N CYS A 216 0.82 -11.74 -19.30
CA CYS A 216 0.27 -10.54 -19.93
C CYS A 216 1.26 -9.83 -20.88
N LYS A 217 2.48 -10.36 -21.05
CA LYS A 217 3.55 -9.79 -21.90
C LYS A 217 3.90 -8.34 -21.51
N LEU A 218 3.81 -8.03 -20.24
CA LEU A 218 4.16 -6.72 -19.70
C LEU A 218 5.67 -6.64 -19.48
N LYS A 219 6.26 -5.48 -19.77
CA LYS A 219 7.68 -5.24 -19.58
C LYS A 219 7.91 -4.42 -18.31
N ILE A 220 8.69 -4.93 -17.38
CA ILE A 220 9.18 -4.17 -16.24
C ILE A 220 10.33 -3.28 -16.73
N ILE A 221 10.15 -1.96 -16.65
CA ILE A 221 11.18 -0.97 -17.00
C ILE A 221 12.08 -0.70 -15.79
N SER A 222 11.47 -0.59 -14.61
CA SER A 222 12.16 -0.44 -13.34
C SER A 222 11.24 -0.84 -12.20
N SER A 223 11.82 -1.19 -11.07
CA SER A 223 11.09 -1.51 -9.85
C SER A 223 11.76 -0.93 -8.60
N LEU A 224 10.94 -0.76 -7.57
CA LEU A 224 11.37 -0.47 -6.22
C LEU A 224 10.70 -1.47 -5.29
N GLU A 225 11.47 -2.40 -4.77
CA GLU A 225 11.03 -3.42 -3.82
C GLU A 225 11.30 -2.96 -2.39
N ILE A 226 10.34 -3.15 -1.51
CA ILE A 226 10.46 -2.93 -0.06
C ILE A 226 9.95 -4.18 0.65
N LYS A 227 10.83 -4.90 1.32
CA LYS A 227 10.51 -6.07 2.14
C LYS A 227 10.83 -5.80 3.59
N THR A 228 9.98 -6.23 4.50
CA THR A 228 10.16 -6.09 5.95
C THR A 228 10.56 -7.38 6.63
N THR A 229 10.51 -8.52 5.91
CA THR A 229 11.04 -9.81 6.31
C THR A 229 11.78 -10.48 5.13
N GLN A 230 12.73 -11.37 5.41
CA GLN A 230 13.49 -12.03 4.35
C GLN A 230 13.10 -13.50 4.16
N ASP A 231 12.39 -14.08 5.10
CA ASP A 231 12.02 -15.50 5.18
C ASP A 231 10.56 -15.79 4.73
N ASN A 232 9.89 -14.81 4.12
CA ASN A 232 8.49 -14.85 3.70
C ASN A 232 7.47 -14.85 4.87
N SER A 233 7.93 -14.58 6.08
CA SER A 233 7.04 -14.43 7.24
C SER A 233 6.30 -13.09 7.22
N SER A 234 5.27 -12.99 8.04
CA SER A 234 4.60 -11.71 8.30
C SER A 234 5.46 -10.82 9.18
N SER A 235 5.37 -9.50 8.96
CA SER A 235 5.97 -8.49 9.83
C SER A 235 5.40 -8.56 11.24
N LEU A 236 6.22 -8.31 12.25
CA LEU A 236 5.79 -8.27 13.65
C LEU A 236 4.89 -7.06 13.95
N ILE A 237 5.15 -5.93 13.29
CA ILE A 237 4.37 -4.71 13.42
C ILE A 237 3.65 -4.46 12.10
N THR A 238 2.34 -4.32 12.16
CA THR A 238 1.48 -4.21 10.97
C THR A 238 0.56 -2.98 11.04
N GLY A 239 -0.09 -2.67 9.93
CA GLY A 239 -1.06 -1.59 9.80
C GLY A 239 -0.48 -0.21 10.10
N GLU A 240 -1.30 0.68 10.63
CA GLU A 240 -0.97 2.07 10.95
C GLU A 240 0.13 2.27 12.00
N ASN A 241 0.53 1.20 12.68
CA ASN A 241 1.62 1.23 13.65
C ASN A 241 2.97 0.90 13.05
N SER A 242 3.00 0.32 11.85
CA SER A 242 4.21 -0.04 11.10
C SER A 242 4.68 1.09 10.20
N ASP A 243 5.86 0.92 9.61
CA ASP A 243 6.35 1.79 8.55
C ASP A 243 5.91 1.30 7.15
N TRP A 244 6.03 -0.01 6.88
CA TRP A 244 5.80 -0.61 5.55
C TRP A 244 4.84 -1.80 5.55
N HIS A 245 4.15 -2.06 6.65
CA HIS A 245 3.23 -3.20 6.81
C HIS A 245 3.90 -4.53 6.46
N GLN A 246 3.40 -5.24 5.45
CA GLN A 246 3.94 -6.51 4.96
C GLN A 246 4.90 -6.34 3.77
N GLY A 247 5.46 -5.14 3.61
CA GLY A 247 6.25 -4.80 2.44
C GLY A 247 5.38 -4.49 1.22
N CYS A 248 6.01 -3.91 0.20
CA CYS A 248 5.33 -3.55 -1.05
C CYS A 248 6.33 -3.46 -2.20
N ILE A 249 5.82 -3.49 -3.43
CA ILE A 249 6.63 -3.24 -4.61
C ILE A 249 5.95 -2.22 -5.52
N PHE A 250 6.77 -1.41 -6.16
CA PHE A 250 6.38 -0.42 -7.15
C PHE A 250 7.05 -0.78 -8.48
N PHE A 251 6.25 -1.05 -9.49
CA PHE A 251 6.73 -1.33 -10.84
C PHE A 251 6.41 -0.18 -11.78
N ASN A 252 7.37 0.21 -12.60
CA ASN A 252 7.13 0.94 -13.83
C ASN A 252 6.93 -0.08 -14.95
N ILE A 253 5.71 -0.18 -15.46
CA ILE A 253 5.30 -1.18 -16.45
C ILE A 253 5.08 -0.52 -17.79
N GLN A 254 5.50 -1.21 -18.86
CA GLN A 254 5.19 -0.92 -20.26
C GLN A 254 4.47 -2.12 -20.87
N LYS A 255 3.38 -1.86 -21.62
CA LYS A 255 2.71 -2.87 -22.46
C LYS A 255 3.48 -3.15 -23.73
#